data_fb1f91acafa80ccb0dd74266d92f1758
#
_entry.id   fb1f91acafa80ccb0dd74266d92f1758
#
_cell.length_a   1.000
_cell.length_b   1.000
_cell.length_c   1.000
_cell.angle_alpha   90.00
_cell.angle_beta   90.00
_cell.angle_gamma   90.00
#
_symmetry.space_group_name_H-M   'P 1'
#
loop_
_entity.id
_entity.type
_entity.pdbx_description
1 polymer ?
#
loop_
_entity_poly.entity_id
_entity_poly.type
_entity_poly.pdbx_seq_one_letter_code
_entity_poly.pdbx_strand_id
1 'polypeptide(L)'
;ESRGLGDVYKRQVYNPLFIYGGVGLGKTHLMHSIAHFILDKNPKKKVLYVTSETFTNELIEALKNGKTAGNESAMSKFRDKYRNNDVLLIDDIQFIIGKESTQEEFFHTFNHLHTSGKQIIISSDKPPKDIETLEARLRTRFEWGLIADISSPNYETRMAILQKKIELDHLEKYNIPNDVLE
;
A
#
# COMPACT_ATOMS: atom_id res chain seq x y z
N GLU A 1 -28.77 -4.36 8.61
CA GLU A 1 -27.80 -3.79 9.56
C GLU A 1 -26.46 -4.54 9.62
N SER A 2 -26.44 -5.84 9.38
CA SER A 2 -25.19 -6.62 9.39
C SER A 2 -24.34 -6.49 8.13
N ARG A 3 -24.91 -6.03 7.00
CA ARG A 3 -24.20 -5.88 5.73
C ARG A 3 -23.17 -4.74 5.73
N GLY A 4 -23.46 -3.62 6.38
CA GLY A 4 -22.55 -2.49 6.45
C GLY A 4 -21.31 -2.75 7.30
N LEU A 5 -21.46 -3.47 8.41
CA LEU A 5 -20.35 -3.86 9.29
C LEU A 5 -19.46 -4.92 8.65
N GLY A 6 -20.03 -5.87 7.91
CA GLY A 6 -19.28 -6.88 7.18
C GLY A 6 -18.43 -6.31 6.04
N ASP A 7 -18.97 -5.32 5.32
CA ASP A 7 -18.24 -4.67 4.23
C ASP A 7 -17.11 -3.77 4.75
N VAL A 8 -17.35 -3.03 5.81
CA VAL A 8 -16.32 -2.23 6.49
C VAL A 8 -15.22 -3.14 7.04
N TYR A 9 -15.61 -4.25 7.66
CA TYR A 9 -14.67 -5.22 8.21
C TYR A 9 -13.84 -5.90 7.11
N LYS A 10 -14.45 -6.33 6.02
CA LYS A 10 -13.76 -6.92 4.87
C LYS A 10 -12.77 -5.96 4.23
N ARG A 11 -13.15 -4.69 4.08
CA ARG A 11 -12.25 -3.65 3.54
C ARG A 11 -11.06 -3.39 4.45
N GLN A 12 -11.25 -3.46 5.77
CA GLN A 12 -10.19 -3.23 6.75
C GLN A 12 -9.23 -4.42 6.86
N VAL A 13 -9.69 -5.65 6.62
CA VAL A 13 -8.89 -6.87 6.77
C VAL A 13 -7.72 -6.95 5.79
N TYR A 14 -7.85 -6.33 4.61
CA TYR A 14 -6.81 -6.38 3.57
C TYR A 14 -6.10 -5.06 3.34
N ASN A 15 -6.33 -4.06 4.16
CA ASN A 15 -5.71 -2.75 4.03
C ASN A 15 -5.02 -2.32 5.34
N PRO A 16 -3.72 -2.25 5.36
CA PRO A 16 -2.79 -2.50 4.25
C PRO A 16 -2.54 -3.98 3.98
N LEU A 17 -2.08 -4.31 2.78
CA LEU A 17 -1.46 -5.59 2.51
C LEU A 17 0.05 -5.42 2.71
N PHE A 18 0.62 -6.18 3.64
CA PHE A 18 2.04 -6.17 3.94
C PHE A 18 2.68 -7.49 3.51
N ILE A 19 3.56 -7.41 2.53
CA ILE A 19 4.24 -8.57 1.93
C ILE A 19 5.68 -8.57 2.41
N TYR A 20 6.14 -9.68 2.98
CA TYR A 20 7.53 -9.78 3.39
C TYR A 20 8.18 -11.09 2.97
N GLY A 21 9.49 -11.07 2.87
CA GLY A 21 10.32 -12.21 2.52
C GLY A 21 11.74 -11.79 2.23
N GLY A 22 12.67 -12.71 2.26
CA GLY A 22 14.09 -12.44 2.06
C GLY A 22 14.41 -11.88 0.68
N VAL A 23 15.61 -11.36 0.54
CA VAL A 23 16.13 -10.83 -0.73
C VAL A 23 16.11 -11.92 -1.80
N GLY A 24 15.70 -11.55 -3.03
CA GLY A 24 15.69 -12.47 -4.17
C GLY A 24 14.46 -13.37 -4.28
N LEU A 25 13.44 -13.19 -3.44
CA LEU A 25 12.21 -13.98 -3.48
C LEU A 25 11.13 -13.43 -4.43
N GLY A 26 11.45 -12.40 -5.20
CA GLY A 26 10.53 -11.88 -6.22
C GLY A 26 9.45 -10.93 -5.70
N LYS A 27 9.67 -10.25 -4.58
CA LYS A 27 8.72 -9.27 -4.03
C LYS A 27 8.39 -8.16 -5.03
N THR A 28 9.41 -7.59 -5.67
CA THR A 28 9.22 -6.52 -6.66
C THR A 28 8.40 -7.01 -7.84
N HIS A 29 8.68 -8.20 -8.34
CA HIS A 29 7.90 -8.82 -9.42
C HIS A 29 6.43 -9.01 -9.00
N LEU A 30 6.20 -9.48 -7.78
CA LEU A 30 4.86 -9.64 -7.23
C LEU A 30 4.13 -8.29 -7.12
N MET A 31 4.81 -7.25 -6.67
CA MET A 31 4.24 -5.89 -6.57
C MET A 31 3.79 -5.39 -7.95
N HIS A 32 4.62 -5.55 -8.97
CA HIS A 32 4.27 -5.19 -10.34
C HIS A 32 3.11 -6.03 -10.87
N SER A 33 3.09 -7.31 -10.58
CA SER A 33 1.99 -8.20 -10.98
C SER A 33 0.66 -7.78 -10.37
N ILE A 34 0.65 -7.40 -9.10
CA ILE A 34 -0.55 -6.90 -8.43
C ILE A 34 -1.02 -5.59 -9.07
N ALA A 35 -0.09 -4.67 -9.34
CA ALA A 35 -0.42 -3.40 -9.99
C ALA A 35 -1.06 -3.62 -11.37
N HIS A 36 -0.47 -4.48 -12.19
CA HIS A 36 -1.01 -4.83 -13.50
C HIS A 36 -2.38 -5.50 -13.40
N PHE A 37 -2.55 -6.42 -12.47
CA PHE A 37 -3.83 -7.09 -12.23
C PHE A 37 -4.94 -6.07 -11.90
N ILE A 38 -4.66 -5.12 -11.03
CA ILE A 38 -5.63 -4.09 -10.65
C ILE A 38 -5.99 -3.20 -11.85
N LEU A 39 -5.00 -2.79 -12.64
CA LEU A 39 -5.20 -1.96 -13.83
C LEU A 39 -5.96 -2.70 -14.94
N ASP A 40 -5.70 -4.00 -15.11
CA ASP A 40 -6.43 -4.82 -16.08
C ASP A 40 -7.91 -4.94 -15.73
N LYS A 41 -8.22 -5.04 -14.44
CA LYS A 41 -9.61 -5.11 -13.96
C LYS A 41 -10.31 -3.75 -13.99
N ASN A 42 -9.58 -2.66 -13.75
CA ASN A 42 -10.11 -1.31 -13.81
C ASN A 42 -9.06 -0.33 -14.32
N PRO A 43 -9.03 -0.08 -15.64
CA PRO A 43 -8.05 0.83 -16.25
C PRO A 43 -8.14 2.29 -15.78
N LYS A 44 -9.25 2.67 -15.14
CA LYS A 44 -9.46 4.05 -14.63
C LYS A 44 -8.88 4.27 -13.25
N LYS A 45 -8.46 3.22 -12.55
CA LYS A 45 -7.85 3.37 -11.22
C LYS A 45 -6.50 4.05 -11.32
N LYS A 46 -6.25 4.96 -10.38
CA LYS A 46 -4.93 5.57 -10.21
C LYS A 46 -4.09 4.65 -9.33
N VAL A 47 -3.12 4.01 -9.94
CA VAL A 47 -2.20 3.08 -9.28
C VAL A 47 -0.80 3.66 -9.34
N LEU A 48 -0.18 3.87 -8.20
CA LEU A 48 1.20 4.31 -8.11
C LEU A 48 2.05 3.22 -7.46
N TYR A 49 3.06 2.77 -8.17
CA TYR A 49 4.15 1.95 -7.64
C TYR A 49 5.39 2.80 -7.44
N VAL A 50 6.02 2.68 -6.28
CA VAL A 50 7.24 3.42 -5.96
C VAL A 50 8.06 2.62 -4.94
N THR A 51 9.38 2.76 -4.97
CA THR A 51 10.24 2.28 -3.89
C THR A 51 10.25 3.30 -2.74
N SER A 52 10.45 2.82 -1.53
CA SER A 52 10.57 3.74 -0.38
C SER A 52 11.80 4.64 -0.49
N GLU A 53 12.84 4.19 -1.18
CA GLU A 53 14.01 5.01 -1.52
C GLU A 53 13.64 6.20 -2.41
N THR A 54 12.86 5.96 -3.47
CA THR A 54 12.35 7.03 -4.33
C THR A 54 11.46 7.99 -3.55
N PHE A 55 10.56 7.47 -2.73
CA PHE A 55 9.73 8.30 -1.84
C PHE A 55 10.59 9.22 -0.97
N THR A 56 11.62 8.67 -0.34
CA THR A 56 12.54 9.43 0.51
C THR A 56 13.28 10.51 -0.28
N ASN A 57 13.82 10.17 -1.45
CA ASN A 57 14.55 11.11 -2.29
C ASN A 57 13.66 12.25 -2.80
N GLU A 58 12.44 11.94 -3.19
CA GLU A 58 11.46 12.95 -3.61
C GLU A 58 11.05 13.86 -2.45
N LEU A 59 10.92 13.32 -1.25
CA LEU A 59 10.64 14.10 -0.04
C LEU A 59 11.78 15.07 0.26
N ILE A 60 13.01 14.58 0.24
CA ILE A 60 14.21 15.43 0.47
C ILE A 60 14.26 16.56 -0.55
N GLU A 61 14.04 16.25 -1.81
CA GLU A 61 14.05 17.24 -2.89
C GLU A 61 12.92 18.26 -2.70
N ALA A 62 11.72 17.84 -2.35
CA ALA A 62 10.59 18.72 -2.08
C ALA A 62 10.87 19.66 -0.90
N LEU A 63 11.52 19.16 0.15
CA LEU A 63 11.91 19.97 1.31
C LEU A 63 12.97 21.02 0.96
N LYS A 64 13.93 20.67 0.09
CA LYS A 64 14.96 21.60 -0.39
C LYS A 64 14.39 22.70 -1.29
N ASN A 65 13.44 22.37 -2.13
CA ASN A 65 12.86 23.28 -3.12
C ASN A 65 11.62 24.03 -2.59
N GLY A 66 11.34 23.96 -1.32
CA GLY A 66 10.07 24.23 -0.65
C GLY A 66 9.47 25.62 -0.78
N LYS A 67 10.16 26.61 -1.33
CA LYS A 67 9.62 27.98 -1.49
C LYS A 67 10.08 28.60 -2.79
N THR A 68 9.55 28.16 -3.90
CA THR A 68 9.61 28.97 -5.12
C THR A 68 8.45 29.97 -5.10
N ALA A 69 8.79 31.25 -5.20
CA ALA A 69 7.82 32.34 -5.14
C ALA A 69 6.71 32.17 -6.17
N GLY A 70 5.46 32.19 -5.70
CA GLY A 70 4.26 32.38 -6.53
C GLY A 70 3.54 31.16 -7.02
N ASN A 71 3.99 29.93 -6.75
CA ASN A 71 3.37 28.68 -7.18
C ASN A 71 3.15 27.72 -6.01
N GLU A 72 2.34 26.67 -6.22
CA GLU A 72 2.20 25.56 -5.30
C GLU A 72 3.56 25.16 -4.73
N SER A 73 3.64 24.97 -3.41
CA SER A 73 4.85 24.51 -2.77
C SER A 73 5.25 23.13 -3.32
N ALA A 74 6.54 22.85 -3.37
CA ALA A 74 7.03 21.54 -3.77
C ALA A 74 6.46 20.42 -2.89
N MET A 75 6.23 20.72 -1.61
CA MET A 75 5.58 19.79 -0.67
C MET A 75 4.13 19.51 -1.03
N SER A 76 3.39 20.50 -1.48
CA SER A 76 2.01 20.30 -1.94
C SER A 76 1.96 19.34 -3.13
N LYS A 77 2.84 19.54 -4.11
CA LYS A 77 2.95 18.64 -5.28
C LYS A 77 3.35 17.23 -4.88
N PHE A 78 4.29 17.09 -3.95
CA PHE A 78 4.71 15.80 -3.41
C PHE A 78 3.54 15.06 -2.77
N ARG A 79 2.79 15.75 -1.90
CA ARG A 79 1.63 15.16 -1.22
C ARG A 79 0.53 14.79 -2.20
N ASP A 80 0.26 15.61 -3.18
CA ASP A 80 -0.73 15.30 -4.23
C ASP A 80 -0.36 14.04 -5.01
N LYS A 81 0.91 13.88 -5.35
CA LYS A 81 1.39 12.68 -6.05
C LYS A 81 1.09 11.41 -5.28
N TYR A 82 1.32 11.40 -3.97
CA TYR A 82 1.20 10.19 -3.14
C TYR A 82 -0.19 9.99 -2.56
N ARG A 83 -0.93 11.06 -2.27
CA ARG A 83 -2.21 10.98 -1.57
C ARG A 83 -3.44 10.89 -2.49
N ASN A 84 -3.27 11.09 -3.78
CA ASN A 84 -4.37 11.09 -4.76
C ASN A 84 -4.46 9.77 -5.56
N ASN A 85 -4.00 8.67 -5.00
CA ASN A 85 -4.06 7.38 -5.67
C ASN A 85 -5.19 6.53 -5.12
N ASP A 86 -5.74 5.66 -5.96
CA ASP A 86 -6.65 4.61 -5.52
C ASP A 86 -5.90 3.43 -4.90
N VAL A 87 -4.68 3.17 -5.40
CA VAL A 87 -3.79 2.14 -4.89
C VAL A 87 -2.37 2.68 -4.84
N LEU A 88 -1.74 2.59 -3.68
CA LEU A 88 -0.34 2.94 -3.48
C LEU A 88 0.45 1.68 -3.13
N LEU A 89 1.44 1.34 -3.95
CA LEU A 89 2.36 0.24 -3.70
C LEU A 89 3.73 0.82 -3.34
N ILE A 90 4.19 0.55 -2.13
CA ILE A 90 5.51 0.97 -1.64
C ILE A 90 6.40 -0.27 -1.50
N ASP A 91 7.44 -0.33 -2.32
CA ASP A 91 8.39 -1.44 -2.31
C ASP A 91 9.56 -1.14 -1.35
N ASP A 92 10.04 -2.17 -0.66
CA ASP A 92 11.22 -2.13 0.20
C ASP A 92 11.12 -1.07 1.32
N ILE A 93 10.08 -1.17 2.15
CA ILE A 93 9.83 -0.20 3.23
C ILE A 93 10.98 -0.11 4.23
N GLN A 94 11.83 -1.12 4.33
CA GLN A 94 12.96 -1.13 5.26
C GLN A 94 13.96 0.02 5.00
N PHE A 95 13.97 0.62 3.81
CA PHE A 95 14.85 1.77 3.51
C PHE A 95 14.48 3.04 4.25
N ILE A 96 13.30 3.13 4.86
CA ILE A 96 12.95 4.30 5.70
C ILE A 96 13.41 4.15 7.15
N ILE A 97 14.00 3.01 7.52
CA ILE A 97 14.50 2.76 8.86
C ILE A 97 15.55 3.81 9.23
N GLY A 98 15.43 4.39 10.43
CA GLY A 98 16.34 5.44 10.89
C GLY A 98 16.12 6.82 10.26
N LYS A 99 15.12 6.98 9.39
CA LYS A 99 14.81 8.25 8.72
C LYS A 99 13.51 8.83 9.29
N GLU A 100 13.63 9.59 10.37
CA GLU A 100 12.46 10.08 11.12
C GLU A 100 11.52 10.94 10.29
N SER A 101 12.06 11.89 9.52
CA SER A 101 11.24 12.77 8.69
C SER A 101 10.49 12.00 7.59
N THR A 102 11.12 10.99 7.03
CA THR A 102 10.51 10.12 6.02
C THR A 102 9.41 9.26 6.64
N GLN A 103 9.66 8.69 7.83
CA GLN A 103 8.66 7.91 8.55
C GLN A 103 7.44 8.75 8.92
N GLU A 104 7.65 9.99 9.35
CA GLU A 104 6.56 10.92 9.67
C GLU A 104 5.71 11.25 8.44
N GLU A 105 6.33 11.60 7.33
CA GLU A 105 5.60 11.90 6.10
C GLU A 105 4.87 10.68 5.56
N PHE A 106 5.49 9.51 5.61
CA PHE A 106 4.83 8.28 5.22
C PHE A 106 3.65 7.94 6.12
N PHE A 107 3.78 8.18 7.42
CA PHE A 107 2.69 8.02 8.37
C PHE A 107 1.46 8.86 7.99
N HIS A 108 1.66 10.12 7.65
CA HIS A 108 0.58 11.00 7.23
C HIS A 108 -0.03 10.58 5.88
N THR A 109 0.79 10.16 4.94
CA THR A 109 0.35 9.63 3.65
C THR A 109 -0.49 8.36 3.85
N PHE A 110 -0.02 7.44 4.69
CA PHE A 110 -0.74 6.23 5.04
C PHE A 110 -2.12 6.54 5.62
N ASN A 111 -2.16 7.41 6.62
CA ASN A 111 -3.43 7.77 7.27
C ASN A 111 -4.42 8.41 6.29
N HIS A 112 -3.94 9.30 5.43
CA HIS A 112 -4.80 9.94 4.44
C HIS A 112 -5.44 8.91 3.50
N LEU A 113 -4.63 8.00 2.96
CA LEU A 113 -5.11 6.96 2.04
C LEU A 113 -6.03 5.96 2.75
N HIS A 114 -5.64 5.49 3.92
CA HIS A 114 -6.40 4.51 4.69
C HIS A 114 -7.78 5.06 5.10
N THR A 115 -7.81 6.27 5.62
CA THR A 115 -9.06 6.93 6.02
C THR A 115 -9.99 7.17 4.83
N SER A 116 -9.42 7.43 3.65
CA SER A 116 -10.18 7.61 2.41
C SER A 116 -10.60 6.28 1.75
N GLY A 117 -10.32 5.15 2.38
CA GLY A 117 -10.66 3.82 1.84
C GLY A 117 -9.81 3.40 0.65
N LYS A 118 -8.63 3.98 0.48
CA LYS A 118 -7.72 3.63 -0.60
C LYS A 118 -6.82 2.46 -0.20
N GLN A 119 -6.45 1.63 -1.17
CA GLN A 119 -5.64 0.44 -0.93
C GLN A 119 -4.15 0.78 -0.81
N ILE A 120 -3.51 0.25 0.22
CA ILE A 120 -2.06 0.38 0.44
C ILE A 120 -1.44 -1.01 0.41
N ILE A 121 -0.38 -1.17 -0.35
CA ILE A 121 0.39 -2.42 -0.45
C ILE A 121 1.85 -2.10 -0.17
N ILE A 122 2.45 -2.81 0.78
CA ILE A 122 3.80 -2.55 1.27
C ILE A 122 4.60 -3.82 1.17
N SER A 123 5.84 -3.74 0.71
CA SER A 123 6.78 -4.85 0.77
C SER A 123 7.94 -4.56 1.71
N SER A 124 8.50 -5.61 2.28
CA SER A 124 9.65 -5.54 3.19
C SER A 124 10.46 -6.85 3.13
N ASP A 125 11.70 -6.79 3.58
CA ASP A 125 12.50 -8.00 3.80
C ASP A 125 12.15 -8.72 5.10
N LYS A 126 11.44 -8.05 6.02
CA LYS A 126 11.07 -8.56 7.35
C LYS A 126 9.62 -8.24 7.68
N PRO A 127 8.96 -9.04 8.53
CA PRO A 127 7.64 -8.65 9.05
C PRO A 127 7.73 -7.39 9.91
N PRO A 128 6.62 -6.67 10.12
CA PRO A 128 6.63 -5.40 10.88
C PRO A 128 7.23 -5.53 12.27
N LYS A 129 6.97 -6.65 12.96
CA LYS A 129 7.48 -6.90 14.33
C LYS A 129 9.00 -6.97 14.40
N ASP A 130 9.69 -7.35 13.32
CA ASP A 130 11.12 -7.53 13.26
C ASP A 130 11.87 -6.33 12.66
N ILE A 131 11.15 -5.28 12.24
CA ILE A 131 11.77 -4.05 11.75
C ILE A 131 12.22 -3.22 12.94
N GLU A 132 13.52 -3.23 13.19
CA GLU A 132 14.13 -2.44 14.28
C GLU A 132 14.00 -0.94 13.97
N THR A 133 13.92 -0.13 15.02
CA THR A 133 13.84 1.34 14.94
C THR A 133 12.68 1.89 14.10
N LEU A 134 11.70 1.05 13.76
CA LEU A 134 10.45 1.53 13.16
C LEU A 134 9.59 2.18 14.25
N GLU A 135 9.05 3.36 13.97
CA GLU A 135 8.13 4.00 14.92
C GLU A 135 6.94 3.08 15.24
N ALA A 136 6.59 3.01 16.52
CA ALA A 136 5.53 2.12 17.00
C ALA A 136 4.19 2.37 16.29
N ARG A 137 3.88 3.64 16.00
CA ARG A 137 2.64 3.99 15.29
C ARG A 137 2.59 3.44 13.86
N LEU A 138 3.73 3.42 13.14
CA LEU A 138 3.81 2.80 11.81
C LEU A 138 3.71 1.29 11.89
N ARG A 139 4.42 0.68 12.84
CA ARG A 139 4.35 -0.78 13.06
C ARG A 139 2.91 -1.22 13.29
N THR A 140 2.20 -0.54 14.17
CA THR A 140 0.79 -0.83 14.45
C THR A 140 -0.07 -0.75 13.19
N ARG A 141 0.15 0.25 12.35
CA ARG A 141 -0.60 0.42 11.10
C ARG A 141 -0.28 -0.65 10.07
N PHE A 142 0.98 -1.06 9.97
CA PHE A 142 1.35 -2.14 9.06
C PHE A 142 0.69 -3.48 9.46
N GLU A 143 0.39 -3.65 10.73
CA GLU A 143 -0.28 -4.84 11.27
C GLU A 143 -1.81 -4.78 11.19
N TRP A 144 -2.38 -3.65 10.78
CA TRP A 144 -3.85 -3.49 10.71
C TRP A 144 -4.52 -4.39 9.67
N GLY A 145 -3.84 -4.69 8.58
CA GLY A 145 -4.39 -5.48 7.49
C GLY A 145 -3.85 -6.90 7.46
N LEU A 146 -3.56 -7.39 6.27
CA LEU A 146 -3.03 -8.72 6.05
C LEU A 146 -1.51 -8.70 5.92
N ILE A 147 -0.84 -9.58 6.65
CA ILE A 147 0.60 -9.80 6.57
C ILE A 147 0.83 -11.12 5.83
N ALA A 148 1.53 -11.08 4.70
CA ALA A 148 1.78 -12.23 3.86
C ALA A 148 3.28 -12.55 3.78
N ASP A 149 3.65 -13.75 4.20
CA ASP A 149 5.00 -14.28 4.11
C ASP A 149 5.18 -15.02 2.79
N ILE A 150 5.94 -14.43 1.85
CA ILE A 150 6.19 -15.05 0.54
C ILE A 150 7.24 -16.15 0.57
N SER A 151 7.96 -16.32 1.68
CA SER A 151 8.88 -17.47 1.88
C SER A 151 8.13 -18.75 2.27
N SER A 152 6.84 -18.63 2.62
CA SER A 152 6.01 -19.79 2.94
C SER A 152 5.78 -20.66 1.71
N PRO A 153 5.80 -22.00 1.84
CA PRO A 153 5.50 -22.90 0.71
C PRO A 153 4.12 -22.65 0.07
N ASN A 154 3.22 -22.04 0.80
CA ASN A 154 1.84 -21.81 0.37
C ASN A 154 1.59 -20.36 -0.11
N TYR A 155 2.65 -19.56 -0.31
CA TYR A 155 2.44 -18.15 -0.65
C TYR A 155 1.69 -17.96 -1.98
N GLU A 156 1.95 -18.80 -2.98
CA GLU A 156 1.28 -18.72 -4.28
C GLU A 156 -0.24 -18.94 -4.14
N THR A 157 -0.64 -19.93 -3.35
CA THR A 157 -2.04 -20.19 -3.06
C THR A 157 -2.66 -19.01 -2.32
N ARG A 158 -1.96 -18.45 -1.33
CA ARG A 158 -2.43 -17.27 -0.58
C ARG A 158 -2.55 -16.05 -1.48
N MET A 159 -1.62 -15.84 -2.40
CA MET A 159 -1.69 -14.73 -3.35
C MET A 159 -2.84 -14.90 -4.33
N ALA A 160 -3.10 -16.11 -4.80
CA ALA A 160 -4.24 -16.41 -5.66
C ALA A 160 -5.56 -16.12 -4.96
N ILE A 161 -5.69 -16.52 -3.69
CA ILE A 161 -6.86 -16.22 -2.86
C ILE A 161 -7.02 -14.71 -2.68
N LEU A 162 -5.94 -14.01 -2.40
CA LEU A 162 -5.93 -12.57 -2.20
C LEU A 162 -6.33 -11.81 -3.47
N GLN A 163 -5.77 -12.19 -4.62
CA GLN A 163 -6.13 -11.63 -5.92
C GLN A 163 -7.62 -11.83 -6.20
N LYS A 164 -8.13 -13.02 -5.92
CA LYS A 164 -9.56 -13.32 -6.08
C LYS A 164 -10.41 -12.45 -5.15
N LYS A 165 -9.99 -12.22 -3.91
CA LYS A 165 -10.72 -11.36 -2.97
C LYS A 165 -10.69 -9.90 -3.39
N ILE A 166 -9.58 -9.39 -3.88
CA ILE A 166 -9.49 -8.04 -4.46
C ILE A 166 -10.46 -7.91 -5.65
N GLU A 167 -10.51 -8.92 -6.49
CA GLU A 167 -11.43 -8.99 -7.62
C GLU A 167 -12.89 -8.99 -7.15
N LEU A 168 -13.23 -9.79 -6.15
CA LEU A 168 -14.57 -9.87 -5.58
C LEU A 168 -15.00 -8.54 -4.93
N ASP A 169 -14.14 -7.94 -4.13
CA ASP A 169 -14.41 -6.63 -3.52
C ASP A 169 -14.64 -5.55 -4.59
N HIS A 170 -13.89 -5.63 -5.69
CA HIS A 170 -14.06 -4.73 -6.83
C HIS A 170 -15.42 -4.93 -7.52
N LEU A 171 -15.85 -6.17 -7.69
CA LEU A 171 -17.13 -6.52 -8.30
C LEU A 171 -18.31 -6.20 -7.40
N GLU A 172 -18.19 -6.41 -6.08
CA GLU A 172 -19.19 -5.99 -5.09
C GLU A 172 -19.43 -4.47 -5.13
N LYS A 173 -18.36 -3.69 -5.36
CA LYS A 173 -18.45 -2.23 -5.51
C LYS A 173 -19.30 -1.79 -6.70
N TYR A 174 -19.46 -2.66 -7.70
CA TYR A 174 -20.32 -2.43 -8.88
C TYR A 174 -21.65 -3.15 -8.81
N ASN A 175 -22.04 -3.67 -7.64
CA ASN A 175 -23.29 -4.40 -7.41
C ASN A 175 -23.50 -5.62 -8.32
N ILE A 176 -22.43 -6.32 -8.66
CA ILE A 176 -22.53 -7.57 -9.42
C ILE A 176 -22.84 -8.70 -8.43
N PRO A 177 -23.92 -9.47 -8.64
CA PRO A 177 -24.27 -10.55 -7.75
C PRO A 177 -23.18 -11.64 -7.68
N ASN A 178 -22.95 -12.20 -6.49
CA ASN A 178 -21.91 -13.22 -6.27
C ASN A 178 -22.15 -14.50 -7.09
N ASP A 179 -23.39 -14.81 -7.43
CA ASP A 179 -23.77 -15.97 -8.23
C ASP A 179 -23.25 -15.90 -9.69
N VAL A 180 -22.88 -14.73 -10.17
CA VAL A 180 -22.28 -14.56 -11.51
C VAL A 180 -20.76 -14.85 -11.49
N LEU A 181 -20.17 -15.02 -10.30
CA LEU A 181 -18.73 -15.17 -10.11
C LEU A 181 -18.27 -16.61 -9.90
N GLU A 182 -19.19 -17.55 -9.85
CA GLU A 182 -18.92 -18.98 -9.86
C GLU A 182 -18.79 -19.47 -11.32
#